data_b2d1148cc570dab13566213a12e5ef2b
#
_entry.id   b2d1148cc570dab13566213a12e5ef2b
#
_cell.length_a   1.000
_cell.length_b   1.000
_cell.length_c   1.000
_cell.angle_alpha   90.00
_cell.angle_beta   90.00
_cell.angle_gamma   90.00
#
_symmetry.space_group_name_H-M   'P 1'
#
loop_
_entity.id
_entity.type
_entity.pdbx_description
1 polymer ?
#
loop_
_entity_poly.entity_id
_entity_poly.type
_entity_poly.pdbx_seq_one_letter_code
_entity_poly.pdbx_strand_id
1 'polypeptide(L)'
;AGNLWMGFDKAQKVDICKLKDQGGLALKSITQDPSDTSTILRLVTVEGVNPTIRRDGFAWIFDFKKQLMKPETPINLSTKLTKTGPRLLATIRDAGEPIYFKDTKVYDNLFVIPVITLATGIIRNYQYPQLNILESAQGIVIKPNIDDLTIRSKQQNVEIFSPSRLVLSTKGMAKAKGK
;
A
#
# COMPACT_ATOMS: atom_id res chain seq x y z
N ALA A 1 3.98 16.57 4.68
CA ALA A 1 2.83 16.66 5.59
C ALA A 1 1.93 15.46 5.39
N GLY A 2 1.72 14.71 6.46
CA GLY A 2 1.18 13.40 6.54
C GLY A 2 -0.21 13.17 5.97
N ASN A 3 -0.31 12.88 4.69
CA ASN A 3 -1.47 12.22 4.12
C ASN A 3 -1.28 10.72 4.26
N LEU A 4 -2.13 10.07 5.02
CA LEU A 4 -2.13 8.65 5.26
C LEU A 4 -3.39 8.02 4.66
N TRP A 5 -3.23 6.88 4.00
CA TRP A 5 -4.33 6.10 3.46
C TRP A 5 -4.47 4.80 4.21
N MET A 6 -5.71 4.42 4.51
CA MET A 6 -6.07 3.11 5.06
C MET A 6 -7.11 2.47 4.17
N GLY A 7 -6.80 1.30 3.62
CA GLY A 7 -7.71 0.51 2.79
C GLY A 7 -8.06 -0.81 3.48
N PHE A 8 -9.35 -1.14 3.52
CA PHE A 8 -9.87 -2.40 4.03
C PHE A 8 -10.70 -3.08 2.94
N ASP A 9 -10.62 -4.39 2.88
CA ASP A 9 -11.25 -5.25 1.86
C ASP A 9 -12.76 -5.46 2.00
N LYS A 10 -13.39 -4.76 2.96
CA LYS A 10 -14.84 -4.77 3.15
C LYS A 10 -15.40 -3.35 3.10
N ALA A 11 -16.49 -3.18 2.37
CA ALA A 11 -17.22 -1.92 2.36
C ALA A 11 -18.00 -1.76 3.67
N GLN A 12 -17.71 -0.68 4.40
CA GLN A 12 -18.38 -0.33 5.63
C GLN A 12 -18.42 1.19 5.78
N LYS A 13 -19.56 1.72 6.20
CA LYS A 13 -19.66 3.12 6.63
C LYS A 13 -19.05 3.25 8.03
N VAL A 14 -18.07 4.13 8.15
CA VAL A 14 -17.33 4.35 9.39
C VAL A 14 -17.80 5.64 10.07
N ASP A 15 -17.91 5.62 11.39
CA ASP A 15 -18.17 6.84 12.18
C ASP A 15 -16.89 7.68 12.25
N ILE A 16 -16.79 8.61 11.29
CA ILE A 16 -15.65 9.52 11.16
C ILE A 16 -15.50 10.44 12.34
N CYS A 17 -16.60 10.90 12.94
CA CYS A 17 -16.56 11.78 14.10
C CYS A 17 -15.92 11.06 15.29
N LYS A 18 -16.38 9.86 15.60
CA LYS A 18 -15.83 9.03 16.66
C LYS A 18 -14.34 8.71 16.44
N LEU A 19 -13.96 8.36 15.23
CA LEU A 19 -12.54 8.09 14.92
C LEU A 19 -11.67 9.34 15.09
N LYS A 20 -12.16 10.51 14.69
CA LYS A 20 -11.43 11.75 14.86
C LYS A 20 -11.25 12.10 16.33
N ASP A 21 -12.29 11.92 17.15
CA ASP A 21 -12.24 12.17 18.60
C ASP A 21 -11.23 11.22 19.27
N GLN A 22 -11.22 9.95 18.91
CA GLN A 22 -10.24 8.96 19.38
C GLN A 22 -8.81 9.27 18.95
N GLY A 23 -8.62 9.80 17.75
CA GLY A 23 -7.31 10.22 17.23
C GLY A 23 -6.77 11.48 17.88
N GLY A 24 -7.62 12.25 18.57
CA GLY A 24 -7.25 13.45 19.31
C GLY A 24 -6.43 14.44 18.49
N LEU A 25 -5.38 14.99 19.11
CA LEU A 25 -4.49 15.98 18.48
C LEU A 25 -3.60 15.41 17.37
N ALA A 26 -3.48 14.08 17.25
CA ALA A 26 -2.69 13.41 16.22
C ALA A 26 -3.32 13.50 14.82
N LEU A 27 -4.66 13.58 14.74
CA LEU A 27 -5.43 13.65 13.51
C LEU A 27 -5.99 15.06 13.25
N LYS A 28 -5.50 15.70 12.19
CA LYS A 28 -6.04 16.99 11.72
C LYS A 28 -7.40 16.80 11.02
N SER A 29 -7.48 15.81 10.18
CA SER A 29 -8.74 15.43 9.51
C SER A 29 -8.77 13.94 9.15
N ILE A 30 -9.98 13.42 9.00
CA ILE A 30 -10.25 12.09 8.47
C ILE A 30 -11.45 12.18 7.53
N THR A 31 -11.38 11.49 6.40
CA THR A 31 -12.48 11.38 5.43
C THR A 31 -12.57 9.94 4.94
N GLN A 32 -13.77 9.51 4.59
CA GLN A 32 -14.00 8.24 3.92
C GLN A 32 -14.30 8.52 2.45
N ASP A 33 -13.49 7.95 1.57
CA ASP A 33 -13.71 8.04 0.13
C ASP A 33 -14.75 6.99 -0.31
N PRO A 34 -15.60 7.30 -1.29
CA PRO A 34 -16.63 6.38 -1.78
C PRO A 34 -16.02 5.12 -2.39
N SER A 35 -16.54 3.96 -2.00
CA SER A 35 -16.24 2.66 -2.61
C SER A 35 -17.33 1.67 -2.27
N ASP A 36 -17.77 0.88 -3.27
CA ASP A 36 -18.81 -0.13 -3.11
C ASP A 36 -18.29 -1.46 -2.56
N THR A 37 -16.98 -1.71 -2.68
CA THR A 37 -16.35 -3.00 -2.35
C THR A 37 -15.38 -2.93 -1.18
N SER A 38 -14.99 -1.74 -0.76
CA SER A 38 -13.91 -1.52 0.22
C SER A 38 -14.20 -0.31 1.10
N THR A 39 -13.48 -0.20 2.22
CA THR A 39 -13.47 1.01 3.05
C THR A 39 -12.15 1.73 2.84
N ILE A 40 -12.20 2.95 2.33
CA ILE A 40 -11.03 3.78 2.08
C ILE A 40 -11.08 5.01 2.98
N LEU A 41 -10.13 5.13 3.89
CA LEU A 41 -10.00 6.27 4.79
C LEU A 41 -8.76 7.08 4.41
N ARG A 42 -8.95 8.39 4.30
CA ARG A 42 -7.87 9.35 4.15
C ARG A 42 -7.72 10.13 5.45
N LEU A 43 -6.52 10.10 6.01
CA LEU A 43 -6.19 10.80 7.25
C LEU A 43 -5.14 11.86 6.97
N VAL A 44 -5.29 13.02 7.60
CA VAL A 44 -4.23 14.03 7.66
C VAL A 44 -3.74 14.06 9.09
N THR A 45 -2.49 13.68 9.29
CA THR A 45 -1.86 13.66 10.60
C THR A 45 -1.04 14.94 10.85
N VAL A 46 -0.66 15.15 12.09
CA VAL A 46 0.38 16.13 12.42
C VAL A 46 1.70 15.65 11.82
N GLU A 47 2.56 16.59 11.44
CA GLU A 47 3.85 16.28 10.83
C GLU A 47 4.70 15.37 11.71
N GLY A 48 5.26 14.33 11.10
CA GLY A 48 6.05 13.31 11.79
C GLY A 48 5.24 12.30 12.62
N VAL A 49 3.90 12.45 12.69
CA VAL A 49 3.04 11.50 13.40
C VAL A 49 2.56 10.43 12.43
N ASN A 50 2.93 9.18 12.70
CA ASN A 50 2.59 8.00 11.93
C ASN A 50 2.03 6.88 12.82
N PRO A 51 1.19 5.96 12.29
CA PRO A 51 0.61 4.89 13.07
C PRO A 51 1.60 3.75 13.31
N THR A 52 1.52 3.15 14.49
CA THR A 52 1.86 1.75 14.73
C THR A 52 0.59 0.93 14.67
N ILE A 53 0.65 -0.25 14.08
CA ILE A 53 -0.52 -1.09 13.85
C ILE A 53 -0.43 -2.31 14.75
N ARG A 54 -1.49 -2.60 15.51
CA ARG A 54 -1.61 -3.80 16.32
C ARG A 54 -3.00 -4.39 16.22
N ARG A 55 -3.15 -5.64 16.61
CA ARG A 55 -4.45 -6.32 16.67
C ARG A 55 -4.81 -6.64 18.12
N ASP A 56 -6.10 -6.51 18.40
CA ASP A 56 -6.71 -7.00 19.62
C ASP A 56 -7.97 -7.79 19.23
N GLY A 57 -7.88 -9.12 19.27
CA GLY A 57 -8.88 -10.01 18.70
C GLY A 57 -9.11 -9.74 17.21
N PHE A 58 -10.31 -9.31 16.86
CA PHE A 58 -10.71 -8.94 15.50
C PHE A 58 -10.53 -7.44 15.18
N ALA A 59 -10.17 -6.63 16.17
CA ALA A 59 -10.00 -5.19 15.99
C ALA A 59 -8.59 -4.83 15.53
N TRP A 60 -8.51 -3.94 14.55
CA TRP A 60 -7.28 -3.27 14.16
C TRP A 60 -7.14 -1.98 14.95
N ILE A 61 -6.02 -1.80 15.63
CA ILE A 61 -5.74 -0.63 16.45
C ILE A 61 -4.56 0.12 15.85
N PHE A 62 -4.75 1.42 15.64
CA PHE A 62 -3.77 2.33 15.08
C PHE A 62 -3.34 3.33 16.16
N ASP A 63 -2.15 3.15 16.69
CA ASP A 63 -1.57 4.03 17.70
C ASP A 63 -0.71 5.09 17.02
N PHE A 64 -1.16 6.35 17.02
CA PHE A 64 -0.46 7.47 16.37
C PHE A 64 0.62 8.05 17.28
N LYS A 65 1.87 8.02 16.81
CA LYS A 65 3.05 8.52 17.55
C LYS A 65 3.97 9.30 16.62
N LYS A 66 4.79 10.18 17.20
CA LYS A 66 5.88 10.83 16.46
C LYS A 66 6.97 9.83 16.15
N GLN A 67 6.95 9.29 14.94
CA GLN A 67 7.86 8.24 14.46
C GLN A 67 7.90 8.22 12.93
N LEU A 68 8.90 7.55 12.36
CA LEU A 68 8.95 7.29 10.93
C LEU A 68 7.92 6.20 10.58
N MET A 69 7.28 6.33 9.41
CA MET A 69 6.42 5.28 8.87
C MET A 69 7.30 4.18 8.25
N LYS A 70 7.57 3.14 9.03
CA LYS A 70 8.37 1.98 8.57
C LYS A 70 7.69 0.69 8.98
N PRO A 71 7.61 -0.30 8.07
CA PRO A 71 7.20 -1.64 8.44
C PRO A 71 8.30 -2.31 9.27
N GLU A 72 7.93 -3.15 10.22
CA GLU A 72 8.88 -3.99 10.98
C GLU A 72 9.40 -5.13 10.10
N THR A 73 8.53 -5.65 9.24
CA THR A 73 8.86 -6.71 8.28
C THR A 73 8.78 -6.16 6.84
N PRO A 74 9.92 -5.87 6.20
CA PRO A 74 9.94 -5.39 4.83
C PRO A 74 9.48 -6.45 3.83
N ILE A 75 8.61 -6.07 2.90
CA ILE A 75 8.25 -6.90 1.75
C ILE A 75 9.37 -6.82 0.71
N ASN A 76 9.93 -7.98 0.35
CA ASN A 76 10.96 -8.07 -0.66
C ASN A 76 10.37 -8.10 -2.06
N LEU A 77 10.91 -7.26 -2.94
CA LEU A 77 10.56 -7.19 -4.35
C LEU A 77 11.64 -7.88 -5.18
N SER A 78 11.23 -8.74 -6.10
CA SER A 78 12.13 -9.42 -7.04
C SER A 78 11.53 -9.44 -8.44
N THR A 79 12.39 -9.61 -9.44
CA THR A 79 11.95 -9.72 -10.84
C THR A 79 12.07 -11.16 -11.31
N LYS A 80 11.02 -11.68 -11.95
CA LYS A 80 11.00 -12.99 -12.58
C LYS A 80 10.74 -12.83 -14.07
N LEU A 81 11.62 -13.38 -14.90
CA LEU A 81 11.40 -13.46 -16.33
C LEU A 81 10.55 -14.68 -16.66
N THR A 82 9.46 -14.50 -17.39
CA THR A 82 8.57 -15.56 -17.85
C THR A 82 8.44 -15.55 -19.37
N LYS A 83 7.82 -16.58 -19.95
CA LYS A 83 7.56 -16.65 -21.40
C LYS A 83 6.70 -15.46 -21.89
N THR A 84 5.84 -14.94 -21.04
CA THR A 84 4.95 -13.80 -21.33
C THR A 84 5.55 -12.43 -20.97
N GLY A 85 6.82 -12.39 -20.52
CA GLY A 85 7.53 -11.18 -20.15
C GLY A 85 7.95 -11.12 -18.68
N PRO A 86 8.59 -10.02 -18.28
CA PRO A 86 9.01 -9.81 -16.90
C PRO A 86 7.80 -9.63 -15.98
N ARG A 87 7.93 -10.16 -14.76
CA ARG A 87 6.98 -9.94 -13.66
C ARG A 87 7.71 -9.40 -12.45
N LEU A 88 7.10 -8.47 -11.76
CA LEU A 88 7.54 -8.07 -10.44
C LEU A 88 6.81 -8.93 -9.40
N LEU A 89 7.59 -9.53 -8.51
CA LEU A 89 7.10 -10.39 -7.44
C LEU A 89 7.33 -9.70 -6.10
N ALA A 90 6.27 -9.56 -5.33
CA ALA A 90 6.38 -9.21 -3.92
C ALA A 90 6.22 -10.48 -3.09
N THR A 91 7.28 -10.88 -2.37
CA THR A 91 7.27 -12.07 -1.52
C THR A 91 6.51 -11.78 -0.24
N ILE A 92 5.33 -12.35 -0.12
CA ILE A 92 4.44 -12.12 1.01
C ILE A 92 3.43 -13.26 1.12
N ARG A 93 3.15 -13.69 2.34
CA ARG A 93 2.10 -14.67 2.64
C ARG A 93 0.80 -13.95 2.97
N ASP A 94 -0.31 -14.60 2.66
CA ASP A 94 -1.65 -14.16 3.07
C ASP A 94 -1.99 -12.73 2.62
N ALA A 95 -1.56 -12.38 1.40
CA ALA A 95 -2.00 -11.16 0.74
C ALA A 95 -3.47 -11.30 0.32
N GLY A 96 -4.30 -10.32 0.65
CA GLY A 96 -5.68 -10.23 0.19
C GLY A 96 -5.79 -9.86 -1.28
N GLU A 97 -7.02 -9.84 -1.80
CA GLU A 97 -7.28 -9.40 -3.15
C GLU A 97 -6.97 -7.90 -3.32
N PRO A 98 -6.44 -7.50 -4.48
CA PRO A 98 -6.15 -6.11 -4.77
C PRO A 98 -7.42 -5.25 -4.74
N ILE A 99 -7.38 -4.18 -3.96
CA ILE A 99 -8.43 -3.16 -3.90
C ILE A 99 -8.04 -2.05 -4.86
N TYR A 100 -8.88 -1.78 -5.84
CA TYR A 100 -8.70 -0.65 -6.76
C TYR A 100 -9.51 0.54 -6.27
N PHE A 101 -8.91 1.72 -6.22
CA PHE A 101 -9.64 2.96 -6.01
C PHE A 101 -8.98 4.15 -6.72
N LYS A 102 -9.78 5.17 -6.94
CA LYS A 102 -9.35 6.43 -7.55
C LYS A 102 -9.27 7.50 -6.47
N ASP A 103 -8.09 8.12 -6.31
CA ASP A 103 -7.96 9.30 -5.46
C ASP A 103 -8.75 10.46 -6.07
N THR A 104 -9.83 10.86 -5.42
CA THR A 104 -10.72 11.92 -5.90
C THR A 104 -10.11 13.32 -5.86
N LYS A 105 -9.00 13.53 -5.12
CA LYS A 105 -8.33 14.83 -5.02
C LYS A 105 -7.27 15.06 -6.08
N VAL A 106 -6.54 14.02 -6.44
CA VAL A 106 -5.45 14.10 -7.42
C VAL A 106 -5.71 13.28 -8.68
N TYR A 107 -6.87 12.58 -8.72
CA TYR A 107 -7.31 11.71 -9.82
C TYR A 107 -6.35 10.56 -10.15
N ASP A 108 -5.50 10.19 -9.20
CA ASP A 108 -4.62 9.04 -9.33
C ASP A 108 -5.39 7.72 -9.12
N ASN A 109 -5.08 6.75 -9.94
CA ASN A 109 -5.52 5.37 -9.72
C ASN A 109 -4.54 4.67 -8.78
N LEU A 110 -5.05 3.92 -7.82
CA LEU A 110 -4.25 3.18 -6.86
C LEU A 110 -4.76 1.76 -6.72
N PHE A 111 -3.82 0.81 -6.56
CA PHE A 111 -4.12 -0.53 -6.07
C PHE A 111 -3.55 -0.67 -4.67
N VAL A 112 -4.37 -1.15 -3.75
CA VAL A 112 -3.96 -1.51 -2.39
C VAL A 112 -4.11 -3.00 -2.23
N ILE A 113 -3.04 -3.68 -1.84
CA ILE A 113 -3.03 -5.09 -1.52
C ILE A 113 -2.94 -5.22 -0.01
N PRO A 114 -4.05 -5.58 0.67
CA PRO A 114 -4.06 -5.76 2.10
C PRO A 114 -3.25 -6.99 2.50
N VAL A 115 -2.64 -6.93 3.68
CA VAL A 115 -1.83 -8.00 4.24
C VAL A 115 -2.23 -8.23 5.68
N ILE A 116 -2.47 -9.48 6.06
CA ILE A 116 -2.93 -9.84 7.41
C ILE A 116 -1.77 -9.82 8.40
N THR A 117 -0.56 -10.20 7.98
CA THR A 117 0.62 -10.18 8.84
C THR A 117 0.95 -8.75 9.24
N LEU A 118 0.95 -8.49 10.56
CA LEU A 118 1.15 -7.15 11.13
C LEU A 118 2.51 -6.56 10.75
N ALA A 119 2.52 -5.23 10.65
CA ALA A 119 3.70 -4.42 10.39
C ALA A 119 4.54 -4.88 9.18
N THR A 120 3.87 -5.49 8.19
CA THR A 120 4.49 -5.99 6.97
C THR A 120 4.16 -5.06 5.81
N GLY A 121 5.16 -4.40 5.24
CA GLY A 121 4.95 -3.34 4.25
C GLY A 121 6.17 -3.02 3.40
N ILE A 122 6.12 -1.91 2.70
CA ILE A 122 7.15 -1.44 1.78
C ILE A 122 8.00 -0.36 2.44
N ILE A 123 9.31 -0.62 2.58
CA ILE A 123 10.24 0.23 3.35
C ILE A 123 10.59 1.57 2.66
N ARG A 124 10.39 1.67 1.36
CA ARG A 124 10.70 2.86 0.54
C ARG A 124 9.93 2.87 -0.77
N ASN A 125 9.80 4.02 -1.39
CA ASN A 125 9.23 4.13 -2.73
C ASN A 125 10.14 3.46 -3.79
N TYR A 126 9.52 2.70 -4.70
CA TYR A 126 10.16 2.14 -5.90
C TYR A 126 9.49 2.73 -7.13
N GLN A 127 10.31 3.26 -8.03
CA GLN A 127 9.85 3.88 -9.26
C GLN A 127 10.27 3.03 -10.46
N TYR A 128 9.29 2.57 -11.21
CA TYR A 128 9.46 1.88 -12.49
C TYR A 128 8.78 2.71 -13.59
N PRO A 129 9.13 2.53 -14.86
CA PRO A 129 8.52 3.29 -15.95
C PRO A 129 6.99 3.19 -15.98
N GLN A 130 6.44 2.02 -15.67
CA GLN A 130 5.02 1.71 -15.81
C GLN A 130 4.25 1.64 -14.49
N LEU A 131 4.91 1.73 -13.35
CA LEU A 131 4.29 1.75 -12.03
C LEU A 131 5.22 2.32 -10.96
N ASN A 132 4.62 2.82 -9.90
CA ASN A 132 5.33 3.15 -8.66
C ASN A 132 4.78 2.29 -7.53
N ILE A 133 5.66 1.76 -6.68
CA ILE A 133 5.28 1.12 -5.43
C ILE A 133 5.60 2.10 -4.32
N LEU A 134 4.58 2.43 -3.54
CA LEU A 134 4.68 3.45 -2.51
C LEU A 134 5.10 2.83 -1.17
N GLU A 135 5.81 3.60 -0.38
CA GLU A 135 6.12 3.28 1.01
C GLU A 135 4.82 3.02 1.80
N SER A 136 4.82 1.97 2.61
CA SER A 136 3.65 1.58 3.40
C SER A 136 4.05 0.93 4.71
N ALA A 137 3.33 1.24 5.79
CA ALA A 137 3.49 0.55 7.08
C ALA A 137 2.88 -0.85 7.07
N GLN A 138 1.84 -1.06 6.22
CA GLN A 138 1.09 -2.30 6.11
C GLN A 138 0.62 -2.51 4.67
N GLY A 139 0.86 -3.71 4.12
CA GLY A 139 0.45 -4.07 2.77
C GLY A 139 1.30 -3.43 1.66
N ILE A 140 0.77 -3.45 0.44
CA ILE A 140 1.43 -2.88 -0.75
C ILE A 140 0.51 -1.86 -1.39
N VAL A 141 1.06 -0.71 -1.74
CA VAL A 141 0.35 0.33 -2.51
C VAL A 141 1.05 0.54 -3.83
N ILE A 142 0.29 0.40 -4.92
CA ILE A 142 0.80 0.53 -6.29
C ILE A 142 0.04 1.64 -6.99
N LYS A 143 0.79 2.59 -7.54
CA LYS A 143 0.30 3.61 -8.47
C LYS A 143 0.68 3.18 -9.88
N PRO A 144 -0.29 2.75 -10.73
CA PRO A 144 -0.02 2.41 -12.11
C PRO A 144 0.25 3.68 -12.93
N ASN A 145 1.15 3.57 -13.90
CA ASN A 145 1.40 4.58 -14.93
C ASN A 145 0.90 4.09 -16.30
N ILE A 146 0.25 2.90 -16.34
CA ILE A 146 -0.36 2.27 -17.52
C ILE A 146 -1.73 1.69 -17.15
N ASP A 147 -2.61 1.54 -18.12
CA ASP A 147 -3.99 1.08 -17.88
C ASP A 147 -4.12 -0.44 -17.78
N ASP A 148 -3.20 -1.20 -18.37
CA ASP A 148 -3.26 -2.66 -18.46
C ASP A 148 -2.45 -3.38 -17.37
N LEU A 149 -2.11 -2.69 -16.28
CA LEU A 149 -1.42 -3.30 -15.15
C LEU A 149 -2.32 -4.36 -14.49
N THR A 150 -1.79 -5.56 -14.35
CA THR A 150 -2.48 -6.70 -13.72
C THR A 150 -1.77 -7.10 -12.45
N ILE A 151 -2.55 -7.30 -11.39
CA ILE A 151 -2.06 -7.73 -10.08
C ILE A 151 -2.79 -9.00 -9.69
N ARG A 152 -2.05 -10.00 -9.23
CA ARG A 152 -2.60 -11.28 -8.75
C ARG A 152 -2.00 -11.65 -7.42
N SER A 153 -2.84 -11.79 -6.41
CA SER A 153 -2.46 -12.36 -5.13
C SER A 153 -2.41 -13.88 -5.22
N LYS A 154 -1.34 -14.48 -4.70
CA LYS A 154 -1.14 -15.92 -4.55
C LYS A 154 -0.75 -16.21 -3.11
N GLN A 155 -0.78 -17.47 -2.71
CA GLN A 155 -0.51 -17.89 -1.32
C GLN A 155 0.83 -17.38 -0.75
N GLN A 156 1.87 -17.25 -1.57
CA GLN A 156 3.22 -16.89 -1.11
C GLN A 156 3.80 -15.62 -1.76
N ASN A 157 3.10 -15.04 -2.73
CA ASN A 157 3.55 -13.85 -3.41
C ASN A 157 2.40 -13.10 -4.08
N VAL A 158 2.64 -11.84 -4.38
CA VAL A 158 1.83 -11.02 -5.27
C VAL A 158 2.60 -10.84 -6.57
N GLU A 159 1.99 -11.21 -7.69
CA GLU A 159 2.53 -11.02 -9.03
C GLU A 159 1.98 -9.75 -9.65
N ILE A 160 2.86 -8.90 -10.15
CA ILE A 160 2.53 -7.66 -10.84
C ILE A 160 3.10 -7.78 -12.26
N PHE A 161 2.26 -7.64 -13.27
CA PHE A 161 2.64 -7.77 -14.68
C PHE A 161 1.70 -6.98 -15.59
N SER A 162 2.06 -6.85 -16.85
CA SER A 162 1.23 -6.26 -17.90
C SER A 162 1.22 -7.18 -19.11
N PRO A 163 0.07 -7.39 -19.78
CA PRO A 163 -0.02 -8.09 -21.06
C PRO A 163 0.85 -7.43 -22.14
N SER A 164 0.99 -6.11 -22.13
CA SER A 164 1.85 -5.33 -23.03
C SER A 164 3.34 -5.35 -22.65
N ARG A 165 3.76 -6.24 -21.75
CA ARG A 165 5.12 -6.44 -21.25
C ARG A 165 5.59 -5.33 -20.30
N LEU A 166 5.78 -5.69 -19.04
CA LEU A 166 6.26 -4.79 -18.00
C LEU A 166 7.75 -4.44 -18.21
N VAL A 167 8.09 -3.16 -18.08
CA VAL A 167 9.46 -2.67 -18.09
C VAL A 167 9.94 -2.42 -16.66
N LEU A 168 10.88 -3.23 -16.21
CA LEU A 168 11.36 -3.24 -14.81
C LEU A 168 12.79 -2.70 -14.65
N SER A 169 13.41 -2.17 -15.73
CA SER A 169 14.73 -1.58 -15.63
C SER A 169 14.65 -0.21 -14.95
N THR A 170 15.07 -0.16 -13.68
CA THR A 170 15.30 1.11 -12.99
C THR A 170 16.74 1.55 -13.25
N LYS A 171 16.96 2.80 -13.67
CA LYS A 171 18.31 3.39 -13.77
C LYS A 171 19.11 3.35 -12.47
N GLY A 172 18.49 2.96 -11.33
CA GLY A 172 19.09 2.88 -10.01
C GLY A 172 19.55 1.48 -9.57
N MET A 173 19.12 0.39 -10.22
CA MET A 173 19.58 -0.98 -9.87
C MET A 173 20.93 -1.37 -10.49
N ALA A 174 21.48 -0.56 -11.38
CA ALA A 174 22.78 -0.82 -12.01
C ALA A 174 24.00 -0.65 -11.06
N LYS A 175 23.84 -0.18 -9.82
CA LYS A 175 24.94 0.04 -8.86
C LYS A 175 25.06 -0.99 -7.73
N ALA A 176 24.29 -2.07 -7.71
CA ALA A 176 24.38 -3.10 -6.69
C ALA A 176 25.06 -4.40 -7.17
N LYS A 177 25.70 -4.41 -8.34
CA LYS A 177 26.60 -5.49 -8.77
C LYS A 177 28.02 -4.92 -8.91
N GLY A 178 28.73 -4.87 -7.81
CA GLY A 178 30.13 -4.48 -7.82
C GLY A 178 30.68 -4.27 -6.42
N LYS A 179 30.97 -5.31 -5.72
CA LYS A 179 32.15 -5.73 -4.97
C LYS A 179 31.81 -6.78 -3.95
#